data_f3c299eec5c436c03bee4cd26020c5fc
#
_entry.id   f3c299eec5c436c03bee4cd26020c5fc
#
_cell.length_a   1.000
_cell.length_b   1.000
_cell.length_c   1.000
_cell.angle_alpha   90.00
_cell.angle_beta   90.00
_cell.angle_gamma   90.00
#
_symmetry.space_group_name_H-M   'P 1'
#
loop_
_entity.id
_entity.type
_entity.pdbx_description
1 polymer ?
#
loop_
_entity_poly.entity_id
_entity_poly.type
_entity_poly.pdbx_seq_one_letter_code
_entity_poly.pdbx_strand_id
1 'polypeptide(L)'
;SAVGIRVPNHQVVQAILDELGEPMLSMTLQIGEEEPMNIAWEIRDKLERQLDLVIDSEIHHIGFTTVIDLTEQTPQLIRQGVADASPFGL
;
A
#
# COMPACT_ATOMS: atom_id res chain seq x y z
N SER A 1 -7.10 -2.37 -21.15
CA SER A 1 -7.17 -2.72 -19.74
C SER A 1 -6.44 -1.69 -18.89
N ALA A 2 -6.77 -1.62 -17.61
CA ALA A 2 -6.16 -0.69 -16.67
C ALA A 2 -5.19 -1.42 -15.75
N VAL A 3 -4.24 -0.67 -15.18
CA VAL A 3 -3.31 -1.17 -14.18
C VAL A 3 -3.41 -0.29 -12.93
N GLY A 4 -3.32 -0.91 -11.76
CA GLY A 4 -3.29 -0.18 -10.50
C GLY A 4 -1.87 0.20 -10.12
N ILE A 5 -1.67 1.45 -9.77
CA ILE A 5 -0.38 1.98 -9.33
C ILE A 5 -0.54 2.50 -7.90
N ARG A 6 0.40 2.15 -7.03
CA ARG A 6 0.47 2.65 -5.65
C ARG A 6 1.72 3.51 -5.48
N VAL A 7 1.53 4.65 -4.82
CA VAL A 7 2.65 5.55 -4.46
C VAL A 7 2.57 5.78 -2.95
N PRO A 8 3.12 4.88 -2.13
CA PRO A 8 3.01 4.98 -0.69
C PRO A 8 3.91 6.06 -0.11
N ASN A 9 3.36 6.83 0.82
CA ASN A 9 4.15 7.78 1.61
C ASN A 9 4.79 7.04 2.79
N HIS A 10 5.80 6.23 2.51
CA HIS A 10 6.45 5.38 3.49
C HIS A 10 7.95 5.32 3.23
N GLN A 11 8.75 5.76 4.18
CA GLN A 11 10.19 5.89 4.01
C GLN A 11 10.89 4.58 3.67
N VAL A 12 10.49 3.49 4.31
CA VAL A 12 11.09 2.17 4.07
C VAL A 12 10.76 1.67 2.66
N VAL A 13 9.51 1.81 2.24
CA VAL A 13 9.09 1.42 0.89
C VAL A 13 9.81 2.22 -0.17
N GLN A 14 9.95 3.54 0.03
CA GLN A 14 10.66 4.41 -0.90
C GLN A 14 12.15 4.04 -0.98
N ALA A 15 12.78 3.71 0.14
CA ALA A 15 14.17 3.27 0.17
C ALA A 15 14.37 1.96 -0.61
N ILE A 16 13.45 1.02 -0.47
CA ILE A 16 13.50 -0.25 -1.20
C ILE A 16 13.36 0.01 -2.70
N LEU A 17 12.43 0.87 -3.10
CA LEU A 17 12.23 1.21 -4.51
C LEU A 17 13.43 1.93 -5.11
N ASP A 18 14.09 2.80 -4.34
CA ASP A 18 15.30 3.49 -4.79
C ASP A 18 16.44 2.50 -5.06
N GLU A 19 16.62 1.52 -4.19
CA GLU A 19 17.63 0.48 -4.38
C GLU A 19 17.28 -0.46 -5.54
N LEU A 20 16.01 -0.83 -5.66
CA LEU A 20 15.53 -1.73 -6.69
C LEU A 20 15.61 -1.09 -8.07
N GLY A 21 15.33 0.21 -8.18
CA GLY A 21 15.35 0.97 -9.42
C GLY A 21 14.24 0.63 -10.41
N GLU A 22 13.22 -0.10 -9.97
CA GLU A 22 12.08 -0.49 -10.79
C GLU A 22 10.84 -0.71 -9.93
N PRO A 23 9.64 -0.74 -10.53
CA PRO A 23 8.41 -1.04 -9.79
C PRO A 23 8.42 -2.45 -9.21
N MET A 24 7.71 -2.63 -8.10
CA MET A 24 7.54 -3.96 -7.50
C MET A 24 6.05 -4.25 -7.30
N LEU A 25 5.72 -5.53 -7.29
CA LEU A 25 4.36 -5.97 -6.98
C LEU A 25 4.09 -5.80 -5.49
N SER A 26 2.90 -5.37 -5.16
CA SER A 26 2.50 -5.21 -3.77
C SER A 26 1.02 -5.49 -3.59
N MET A 27 0.64 -5.76 -2.36
CA MET A 27 -0.74 -5.94 -1.98
C MET A 27 -0.92 -5.60 -0.52
N THR A 28 -2.15 -5.33 -0.11
CA THR A 28 -2.50 -5.20 1.30
C THR A 28 -2.53 -6.59 1.93
N LEU A 29 -1.85 -6.75 3.07
CA LEU A 29 -1.88 -8.01 3.79
C LEU A 29 -3.18 -8.10 4.61
N GLN A 30 -4.11 -8.85 4.08
CA GLN A 30 -5.41 -9.09 4.70
C GLN A 30 -5.79 -10.54 4.49
N ILE A 31 -6.13 -11.23 5.58
CA ILE A 31 -6.52 -12.64 5.54
C ILE A 31 -8.05 -12.72 5.68
N GLY A 32 -8.70 -13.20 4.61
CA GLY A 32 -10.16 -13.28 4.58
C GLY A 32 -10.80 -11.91 4.81
N GLU A 33 -11.72 -11.83 5.77
CA GLU A 33 -12.43 -10.60 6.13
C GLU A 33 -11.86 -9.90 7.35
N GLU A 34 -10.70 -10.37 7.85
CA GLU A 34 -10.05 -9.76 9.00
C GLU A 34 -9.47 -8.39 8.64
N GLU A 35 -9.17 -7.59 9.67
CA GLU A 35 -8.49 -6.32 9.48
C GLU A 35 -7.12 -6.54 8.85
N PRO A 36 -6.66 -5.61 8.00
CA PRO A 36 -5.30 -5.70 7.46
C PRO A 36 -4.25 -5.74 8.57
N MET A 37 -3.26 -6.62 8.39
CA MET A 37 -2.16 -6.76 9.36
C MET A 37 -1.07 -5.73 9.08
N ASN A 38 -0.62 -5.03 10.11
CA ASN A 38 0.41 -4.02 9.99
C ASN A 38 1.46 -4.06 11.11
N ILE A 39 1.40 -5.04 11.99
CA ILE A 39 2.35 -5.18 13.09
C ILE A 39 3.29 -6.35 12.78
N ALA A 40 4.58 -6.06 12.68
CA ALA A 40 5.58 -7.02 12.18
C ALA A 40 5.62 -8.33 12.97
N TRP A 41 5.58 -8.28 14.31
CA TRP A 41 5.67 -9.51 15.08
C TRP A 41 4.44 -10.40 14.91
N GLU A 42 3.25 -9.79 14.71
CA GLU A 42 2.03 -10.56 14.44
C GLU A 42 2.09 -11.23 13.08
N ILE A 43 2.58 -10.50 12.08
CA ILE A 43 2.77 -11.02 10.71
C ILE A 43 3.75 -12.19 10.75
N ARG A 44 4.88 -12.02 11.40
CA ARG A 44 5.89 -13.05 11.54
C ARG A 44 5.34 -14.29 12.23
N ASP A 45 4.62 -14.10 13.34
CA ASP A 45 4.04 -15.20 14.11
C ASP A 45 3.07 -16.02 13.27
N LYS A 46 2.25 -15.36 12.48
CA LYS A 46 1.18 -16.01 11.71
C LYS A 46 1.66 -16.57 10.37
N LEU A 47 2.61 -15.91 9.70
CA LEU A 47 2.99 -16.22 8.32
C LEU A 47 4.46 -16.56 8.14
N GLU A 48 5.19 -16.81 9.21
CA GLU A 48 6.65 -17.05 9.19
C GLU A 48 7.08 -18.05 8.13
N ARG A 49 6.34 -19.15 7.97
CA ARG A 49 6.69 -20.22 7.02
C ARG A 49 6.35 -19.89 5.57
N GLN A 50 5.58 -18.82 5.35
CA GLN A 50 5.12 -18.43 4.02
C GLN A 50 5.82 -17.19 3.49
N LEU A 51 6.67 -16.57 4.31
CA LEU A 51 7.39 -15.35 3.97
C LEU A 51 8.89 -15.58 4.05
N ASP A 52 9.62 -15.03 3.10
CA ASP A 52 11.07 -15.06 3.10
C ASP A 52 11.65 -14.05 4.08
N LEU A 53 10.97 -12.90 4.26
CA LEU A 53 11.47 -11.81 5.08
C LEU A 53 10.30 -10.96 5.58
N VAL A 54 10.42 -10.48 6.81
CA VAL A 54 9.52 -9.47 7.38
C VAL A 54 10.37 -8.28 7.80
N ILE A 55 10.05 -7.09 7.28
CA ILE A 55 10.75 -5.86 7.65
C ILE A 55 9.90 -5.12 8.68
N ASP A 56 10.47 -4.93 9.86
CA ASP A 56 9.84 -4.13 10.91
C ASP A 56 10.33 -2.69 10.80
N SER A 57 9.49 -1.82 10.26
CA SER A 57 9.81 -0.42 10.10
C SER A 57 9.45 0.42 11.33
N GLU A 58 8.74 -0.16 12.27
CA GLU A 58 8.15 0.54 13.42
C GLU A 58 7.20 1.67 13.00
N ILE A 59 6.85 1.73 11.73
CA ILE A 59 5.91 2.71 11.17
C ILE A 59 4.62 1.99 10.82
N HIS A 60 3.52 2.40 11.46
CA HIS A 60 2.21 1.80 11.25
C HIS A 60 1.29 2.80 10.56
N HIS A 61 0.80 2.43 9.39
CA HIS A 61 -0.21 3.22 8.69
C HIS A 61 -1.59 2.76 9.10
N ILE A 62 -2.43 3.72 9.48
CA ILE A 62 -3.82 3.46 9.89
C ILE A 62 -4.73 4.05 8.82
N GLY A 63 -5.76 3.27 8.42
CA GLY A 63 -6.73 3.69 7.44
C GLY A 63 -6.48 3.09 6.06
N PHE A 64 -7.32 3.47 5.13
CA PHE A 64 -7.26 2.97 3.76
C PHE A 64 -6.58 3.96 2.84
N THR A 65 -6.07 3.46 1.71
CA THR A 65 -5.52 4.32 0.66
C THR A 65 -6.63 5.07 -0.06
N THR A 66 -6.31 6.28 -0.52
CA THR A 66 -7.15 7.01 -1.45
C THR A 66 -6.95 6.44 -2.84
N VAL A 67 -8.03 6.13 -3.54
CA VAL A 67 -7.98 5.52 -4.87
C VAL A 67 -8.65 6.44 -5.88
N ILE A 68 -7.92 6.78 -6.93
CA ILE A 68 -8.37 7.68 -7.99
C ILE A 68 -8.30 6.95 -9.32
N ASP A 69 -9.38 7.01 -10.08
CA ASP A 69 -9.43 6.46 -11.43
C ASP A 69 -8.96 7.53 -12.40
N LEU A 70 -7.87 7.26 -13.10
CA LEU A 70 -7.27 8.14 -14.11
C LEU A 70 -7.39 7.56 -15.52
N THR A 71 -8.26 6.55 -15.73
CA THR A 71 -8.42 5.91 -17.04
C THR A 71 -9.16 6.78 -18.05
N GLU A 72 -9.89 7.77 -17.59
CA GLU A 72 -10.61 8.72 -18.43
C GLU A 72 -9.99 10.11 -18.32
N GLN A 73 -10.48 11.06 -19.09
CA GLN A 73 -9.94 12.42 -19.15
C GLN A 73 -10.12 13.19 -17.83
N THR A 74 -11.21 12.91 -17.13
CA THR A 74 -11.49 13.55 -15.84
C THR A 74 -11.23 12.56 -14.71
N PRO A 75 -10.36 12.90 -13.73
CA PRO A 75 -10.14 12.04 -12.57
C PRO A 75 -11.43 11.76 -11.80
N GLN A 76 -11.62 10.52 -11.37
CA GLN A 76 -12.77 10.07 -10.60
C GLN A 76 -12.30 9.53 -9.25
N LEU A 77 -12.92 9.99 -8.17
CA LEU A 77 -12.64 9.47 -6.83
C LEU A 77 -13.36 8.13 -6.65
N ILE A 78 -12.59 7.06 -6.54
CA ILE A 78 -13.13 5.71 -6.29
C ILE A 78 -13.29 5.49 -4.79
N ARG A 79 -12.31 5.93 -3.99
CA ARG A 79 -12.36 5.79 -2.54
C ARG A 79 -11.55 6.89 -1.89
N GLN A 80 -12.17 7.60 -0.94
CA GLN A 80 -11.47 8.55 -0.10
C GLN A 80 -10.83 7.79 1.06
N GLY A 81 -9.52 7.83 1.12
CA GLY A 81 -8.74 7.28 2.22
C GLY A 81 -8.06 8.40 3.00
N VAL A 82 -6.87 8.10 3.54
CA VAL A 82 -6.12 9.05 4.37
C VAL A 82 -5.41 10.11 3.56
N ALA A 83 -5.10 9.84 2.29
CA ALA A 83 -4.39 10.79 1.45
C ALA A 83 -5.35 11.84 0.86
N ASP A 84 -4.84 13.06 0.70
CA ASP A 84 -5.59 14.17 0.12
C ASP A 84 -5.76 13.99 -1.39
N ALA A 85 -7.00 14.01 -1.87
CA ALA A 85 -7.32 13.90 -3.29
C ALA A 85 -7.39 15.26 -4.00
N SER A 86 -7.25 16.37 -3.29
CA SER A 86 -7.38 17.71 -3.87
C SER A 86 -6.39 18.01 -5.00
N PRO A 87 -5.14 17.46 -5.04
CA PRO A 87 -4.26 17.65 -6.19
C PRO A 87 -4.86 17.19 -7.52
N PHE A 88 -5.87 16.32 -7.49
CA PHE A 88 -6.57 15.82 -8.68
C PHE A 88 -7.88 16.57 -8.94
N GLY A 89 -8.14 17.63 -8.21
CA GLY A 89 -9.37 18.41 -8.36
C GLY A 89 -10.60 17.77 -7.69
N LEU A 90 -10.37 16.89 -6.72
CA LEU A 90 -11.44 16.10 -6.08
C LEU A 90 -11.71 16.47 -4.60
#